data_a6610eadddc6d322605ea1cc510dd8e1
#
_entry.id   a6610eadddc6d322605ea1cc510dd8e1
#
_cell.length_a   1.000
_cell.length_b   1.000
_cell.length_c   1.000
_cell.angle_alpha   90.00
_cell.angle_beta   90.00
_cell.angle_gamma   90.00
#
_symmetry.space_group_name_H-M   'P 1'
#
loop_
_entity.id
_entity.type
_entity.pdbx_description
1 polymer ?
#
loop_
_entity_poly.entity_id
_entity_poly.type
_entity_poly.pdbx_seq_one_letter_code
_entity_poly.pdbx_strand_id
1 'polypeptide(L)'
;MILAMRTYILLVLTSFVLTAQPTGVSSSTQDRASPAQSPPVPHASPDVQQQEETGGSDPLRAQAEEGVKHMLVSQIEAWNHHQLEGFMRGYWHSPDLTFFSAGTVTKGWEPTLQRYRQRYQSQGKEMGQLEFQDLNIDIVSRKAAVVTGSWHLTMPDGSNPHGLFTLIVKKMPGGWRIVHDHTSAAE
;
A
#
# COMPACT_ATOMS: atom_id res chain seq x y z
N MET A 1 48.99 -7.59 -0.81
CA MET A 1 48.44 -8.88 -1.28
C MET A 1 47.53 -9.38 -0.12
N ILE A 2 46.28 -8.92 -0.04
CA ILE A 2 45.30 -9.39 0.93
C ILE A 2 44.01 -9.67 0.17
N LEU A 3 43.59 -10.92 0.24
CA LEU A 3 42.58 -11.60 -0.53
C LEU A 3 41.17 -11.19 -0.03
N ALA A 4 40.33 -10.60 -0.89
CA ALA A 4 38.95 -10.28 -0.61
C ALA A 4 38.10 -11.54 -0.67
N MET A 5 37.59 -11.97 0.48
CA MET A 5 36.63 -13.09 0.61
C MET A 5 35.23 -12.56 0.31
N ARG A 6 34.74 -12.84 -0.88
CA ARG A 6 33.32 -12.66 -1.24
C ARG A 6 32.52 -13.86 -0.70
N THR A 7 31.73 -13.62 0.32
CA THR A 7 30.75 -14.62 0.81
C THR A 7 29.45 -14.45 0.04
N TYR A 8 29.21 -15.36 -0.92
CA TYR A 8 27.90 -15.53 -1.56
C TYR A 8 27.02 -16.32 -0.60
N ILE A 9 25.95 -15.71 -0.11
CA ILE A 9 24.88 -16.43 0.56
C ILE A 9 23.92 -16.93 -0.51
N LEU A 10 24.01 -18.24 -0.77
CA LEU A 10 23.12 -18.99 -1.66
C LEU A 10 21.78 -19.24 -0.91
N LEU A 11 20.71 -18.61 -1.37
CA LEU A 11 19.37 -18.85 -0.85
C LEU A 11 18.79 -20.09 -1.54
N VAL A 12 18.71 -21.21 -0.83
CA VAL A 12 18.08 -22.45 -1.30
C VAL A 12 16.56 -22.31 -1.18
N LEU A 13 15.89 -22.22 -2.33
CA LEU A 13 14.45 -22.33 -2.45
C LEU A 13 14.08 -23.83 -2.49
N THR A 14 13.52 -24.37 -1.41
CA THR A 14 12.86 -25.68 -1.41
C THR A 14 11.41 -25.52 -1.85
N SER A 15 11.14 -25.97 -3.07
CA SER A 15 9.80 -26.10 -3.61
C SER A 15 9.07 -27.25 -2.93
N PHE A 16 7.99 -26.96 -2.21
CA PHE A 16 7.03 -27.96 -1.74
C PHE A 16 5.96 -28.16 -2.81
N VAL A 17 6.03 -29.28 -3.52
CA VAL A 17 4.97 -29.75 -4.43
C VAL A 17 3.95 -30.51 -3.58
N LEU A 18 2.75 -29.96 -3.42
CA LEU A 18 1.60 -30.64 -2.81
C LEU A 18 0.74 -31.26 -3.92
N THR A 19 0.83 -32.55 -4.08
CA THR A 19 -0.02 -33.35 -4.98
C THR A 19 -1.42 -33.53 -4.37
N ALA A 20 -2.44 -32.99 -5.00
CA ALA A 20 -3.83 -33.28 -4.70
C ALA A 20 -4.28 -34.53 -5.48
N GLN A 21 -4.80 -35.55 -4.77
CA GLN A 21 -5.46 -36.71 -5.34
C GLN A 21 -6.97 -36.46 -5.43
N PRO A 22 -7.66 -36.94 -6.49
CA PRO A 22 -9.10 -36.85 -6.60
C PRO A 22 -9.77 -38.09 -6.02
N THR A 23 -10.77 -37.95 -5.16
CA THR A 23 -11.72 -39.02 -4.81
C THR A 23 -13.11 -38.70 -5.36
N GLY A 24 -13.61 -39.52 -6.10
CA GLY A 24 -14.67 -40.07 -6.77
C GLY A 24 -16.08 -39.85 -6.22
N VAL A 25 -16.94 -39.51 -7.14
CA VAL A 25 -18.30 -39.94 -7.47
C VAL A 25 -19.17 -40.58 -6.39
N SER A 26 -20.34 -39.98 -6.15
CA SER A 26 -21.58 -40.75 -6.14
C SER A 26 -22.80 -39.87 -6.47
N SER A 27 -23.50 -40.29 -7.51
CA SER A 27 -24.80 -39.83 -7.98
C SER A 27 -25.90 -40.34 -7.04
N SER A 28 -26.89 -39.52 -6.73
CA SER A 28 -28.25 -40.02 -6.49
C SER A 28 -29.30 -39.03 -7.02
N THR A 29 -30.19 -39.61 -7.77
CA THR A 29 -31.27 -39.16 -8.61
C THR A 29 -32.51 -38.81 -7.78
N GLN A 30 -33.31 -37.86 -8.33
CA GLN A 30 -34.76 -37.62 -8.16
C GLN A 30 -35.29 -37.12 -6.81
N ASP A 31 -35.96 -35.96 -6.80
CA ASP A 31 -37.38 -35.98 -7.01
C ASP A 31 -37.92 -34.62 -7.46
N ARG A 32 -39.00 -34.71 -8.26
CA ARG A 32 -39.67 -33.67 -9.02
C ARG A 32 -40.87 -33.18 -8.24
N ALA A 33 -40.92 -31.90 -7.88
CA ALA A 33 -42.14 -31.25 -7.46
C ALA A 33 -42.34 -29.93 -8.21
N SER A 34 -43.49 -29.86 -8.84
CA SER A 34 -44.02 -28.81 -9.73
C SER A 34 -44.41 -27.53 -8.98
N PRO A 35 -44.49 -26.35 -9.64
CA PRO A 35 -44.44 -25.06 -9.00
C PRO A 35 -45.82 -24.59 -8.52
N ALA A 36 -45.84 -24.02 -7.31
CA ALA A 36 -46.93 -23.20 -6.84
C ALA A 36 -46.78 -21.78 -7.41
N GLN A 37 -47.75 -21.32 -8.16
CA GLN A 37 -47.86 -19.96 -8.69
C GLN A 37 -48.16 -19.00 -7.54
N SER A 38 -47.23 -18.03 -7.32
CA SER A 38 -47.47 -16.86 -6.48
C SER A 38 -48.25 -15.80 -7.25
N PRO A 39 -49.16 -15.07 -6.63
CA PRO A 39 -49.96 -14.01 -7.27
C PRO A 39 -49.10 -12.80 -7.64
N PRO A 40 -49.52 -12.01 -8.66
CA PRO A 40 -48.74 -10.86 -9.14
C PRO A 40 -48.74 -9.73 -8.09
N VAL A 41 -47.55 -9.30 -7.73
CA VAL A 41 -47.35 -8.08 -6.92
C VAL A 41 -47.49 -6.87 -7.86
N PRO A 42 -48.26 -5.83 -7.49
CA PRO A 42 -48.34 -4.63 -8.32
C PRO A 42 -47.00 -3.90 -8.30
N HIS A 43 -46.41 -3.73 -9.48
CA HIS A 43 -45.27 -2.86 -9.72
C HIS A 43 -45.69 -1.41 -9.52
N ALA A 44 -45.47 -0.87 -8.34
CA ALA A 44 -45.33 0.57 -8.16
C ALA A 44 -43.90 0.91 -8.59
N SER A 45 -43.76 1.53 -9.73
CA SER A 45 -42.51 2.18 -10.15
C SER A 45 -42.29 3.37 -9.22
N PRO A 46 -41.21 3.41 -8.42
CA PRO A 46 -40.77 4.69 -7.89
C PRO A 46 -40.11 5.42 -9.05
N ASP A 47 -40.63 6.59 -9.40
CA ASP A 47 -39.89 7.61 -10.13
C ASP A 47 -38.57 7.86 -9.39
N VAL A 48 -37.53 7.13 -9.80
CA VAL A 48 -36.17 7.50 -9.49
C VAL A 48 -35.88 8.74 -10.32
N GLN A 49 -36.15 9.89 -9.73
CA GLN A 49 -35.57 11.15 -10.17
C GLN A 49 -34.05 10.93 -10.17
N GLN A 50 -33.51 10.66 -11.34
CA GLN A 50 -32.08 10.79 -11.60
C GLN A 50 -31.73 12.25 -11.34
N GLN A 51 -31.30 12.54 -10.13
CA GLN A 51 -30.53 13.73 -9.86
C GLN A 51 -29.26 13.57 -10.68
N GLU A 52 -29.22 14.26 -11.82
CA GLU A 52 -27.97 14.56 -12.49
C GLU A 52 -27.05 15.20 -11.46
N GLU A 53 -26.14 14.42 -10.89
CA GLU A 53 -25.00 14.96 -10.16
C GLU A 53 -24.23 15.83 -11.14
N THR A 54 -24.53 17.13 -11.12
CA THR A 54 -23.67 18.15 -11.69
C THR A 54 -22.29 17.96 -11.04
N GLY A 55 -21.32 17.50 -11.84
CA GLY A 55 -19.99 17.11 -11.42
C GLY A 55 -19.12 18.26 -10.88
N GLY A 56 -19.55 18.87 -9.79
CA GLY A 56 -18.72 19.69 -8.92
C GLY A 56 -18.00 18.76 -7.95
N SER A 57 -16.68 18.62 -8.08
CA SER A 57 -15.86 17.90 -7.10
C SER A 57 -16.16 18.46 -5.69
N ASP A 58 -16.54 17.59 -4.73
CA ASP A 58 -16.76 18.00 -3.34
C ASP A 58 -15.51 18.80 -2.85
N PRO A 59 -15.64 20.09 -2.50
CA PRO A 59 -14.50 20.90 -2.10
C PRO A 59 -13.73 20.32 -0.92
N LEU A 60 -14.41 19.59 -0.03
CA LEU A 60 -13.79 18.92 1.11
C LEU A 60 -13.00 17.68 0.68
N ARG A 61 -13.47 16.98 -0.35
CA ARG A 61 -12.72 15.87 -0.95
C ARG A 61 -11.45 16.39 -1.65
N ALA A 62 -11.57 17.45 -2.45
CA ALA A 62 -10.44 18.10 -3.11
C ALA A 62 -9.40 18.61 -2.10
N GLN A 63 -9.84 19.23 -1.00
CA GLN A 63 -8.95 19.69 0.07
C GLN A 63 -8.26 18.51 0.78
N ALA A 64 -8.94 17.39 0.97
CA ALA A 64 -8.36 16.19 1.56
C ALA A 64 -7.27 15.61 0.64
N GLU A 65 -7.53 15.50 -0.65
CA GLU A 65 -6.60 15.02 -1.66
C GLU A 65 -5.34 15.88 -1.71
N GLU A 66 -5.51 17.21 -1.76
CA GLU A 66 -4.38 18.14 -1.75
C GLU A 66 -3.54 18.02 -0.47
N GLY A 67 -4.19 17.83 0.68
CA GLY A 67 -3.46 17.61 1.93
C GLY A 67 -2.66 16.30 1.96
N VAL A 68 -3.14 15.25 1.31
CA VAL A 68 -2.39 13.99 1.15
C VAL A 68 -1.23 14.19 0.18
N LYS A 69 -1.45 14.84 -0.98
CA LYS A 69 -0.39 15.18 -1.94
C LYS A 69 0.74 15.98 -1.29
N HIS A 70 0.39 17.02 -0.54
CA HIS A 70 1.38 17.84 0.17
C HIS A 70 2.23 17.01 1.15
N MET A 71 1.64 16.06 1.88
CA MET A 71 2.38 15.17 2.77
C MET A 71 3.38 14.31 2.00
N LEU A 72 2.97 13.70 0.85
CA LEU A 72 3.85 12.87 0.02
C LEU A 72 4.98 13.69 -0.61
N VAL A 73 4.70 14.89 -1.12
CA VAL A 73 5.73 15.81 -1.65
C VAL A 73 6.75 16.15 -0.57
N SER A 74 6.29 16.48 0.65
CA SER A 74 7.20 16.79 1.76
C SER A 74 8.09 15.59 2.16
N GLN A 75 7.59 14.35 1.98
CA GLN A 75 8.41 13.15 2.18
C GLN A 75 9.50 13.02 1.12
N ILE A 76 9.16 13.20 -0.17
CA ILE A 76 10.13 13.17 -1.28
C ILE A 76 11.22 14.23 -1.06
N GLU A 77 10.83 15.46 -0.75
CA GLU A 77 11.78 16.56 -0.48
C GLU A 77 12.72 16.22 0.67
N ALA A 78 12.19 15.75 1.80
CA ALA A 78 13.00 15.39 2.95
C ALA A 78 13.98 14.25 2.62
N TRP A 79 13.52 13.22 1.90
CA TRP A 79 14.38 12.11 1.46
C TRP A 79 15.51 12.61 0.57
N ASN A 80 15.20 13.41 -0.45
CA ASN A 80 16.15 13.90 -1.43
C ASN A 80 17.17 14.89 -0.85
N HIS A 81 16.86 15.45 0.33
CA HIS A 81 17.80 16.21 1.15
C HIS A 81 18.49 15.35 2.23
N HIS A 82 18.38 14.02 2.16
CA HIS A 82 18.96 13.06 3.12
C HIS A 82 18.48 13.25 4.58
N GLN A 83 17.28 13.83 4.74
CA GLN A 83 16.64 14.08 6.04
C GLN A 83 15.67 12.95 6.38
N LEU A 84 16.20 11.81 6.83
CA LEU A 84 15.38 10.62 7.08
C LEU A 84 14.28 10.87 8.13
N GLU A 85 14.59 11.60 9.20
CA GLU A 85 13.59 11.98 10.20
C GLU A 85 12.54 12.92 9.61
N GLY A 86 12.92 13.75 8.63
CA GLY A 86 12.00 14.57 7.83
C GLY A 86 11.01 13.71 7.04
N PHE A 87 11.50 12.70 6.33
CA PHE A 87 10.71 11.70 5.63
C PHE A 87 9.74 10.98 6.59
N MET A 88 10.24 10.56 7.76
CA MET A 88 9.45 9.86 8.77
C MET A 88 8.37 10.73 9.43
N ARG A 89 8.40 12.08 9.30
CA ARG A 89 7.29 12.94 9.73
C ARG A 89 5.99 12.70 8.95
N GLY A 90 6.05 12.13 7.75
CA GLY A 90 4.87 11.68 7.01
C GLY A 90 4.16 10.50 7.67
N TYR A 91 4.84 9.74 8.52
CA TYR A 91 4.28 8.61 9.25
C TYR A 91 3.72 9.03 10.62
N TRP A 92 2.72 8.29 11.06
CA TRP A 92 2.14 8.45 12.38
C TRP A 92 3.14 8.05 13.48
N HIS A 93 3.49 9.01 14.33
CA HIS A 93 4.41 8.78 15.45
C HIS A 93 3.70 8.01 16.58
N SER A 94 3.57 6.69 16.42
CA SER A 94 2.83 5.81 17.31
C SER A 94 3.45 4.41 17.34
N PRO A 95 3.32 3.68 18.45
CA PRO A 95 3.64 2.25 18.50
C PRO A 95 2.70 1.40 17.61
N ASP A 96 1.55 1.93 17.20
CA ASP A 96 0.57 1.23 16.36
C ASP A 96 0.79 1.43 14.86
N LEU A 97 1.77 2.23 14.43
CA LEU A 97 2.18 2.28 13.03
C LEU A 97 2.55 0.88 12.56
N THR A 98 2.13 0.50 11.37
CA THR A 98 2.51 -0.77 10.75
C THR A 98 3.21 -0.54 9.42
N PHE A 99 4.34 -1.23 9.21
CA PHE A 99 5.11 -1.21 7.97
C PHE A 99 5.41 -2.63 7.52
N PHE A 100 4.87 -3.01 6.36
CA PHE A 100 5.02 -4.32 5.74
C PHE A 100 5.96 -4.21 4.56
N SER A 101 7.06 -4.96 4.57
CA SER A 101 8.00 -5.00 3.46
C SER A 101 8.86 -6.26 3.50
N ALA A 102 9.11 -6.84 2.33
CA ALA A 102 9.96 -8.04 2.17
C ALA A 102 9.56 -9.18 3.11
N GLY A 103 8.25 -9.48 3.20
CA GLY A 103 7.73 -10.54 4.07
C GLY A 103 7.83 -10.26 5.57
N THR A 104 8.24 -9.05 5.97
CA THR A 104 8.43 -8.67 7.39
C THR A 104 7.43 -7.59 7.80
N VAL A 105 6.86 -7.75 8.99
CA VAL A 105 6.03 -6.76 9.65
C VAL A 105 6.86 -6.00 10.68
N THR A 106 6.94 -4.68 10.53
CA THR A 106 7.53 -3.78 11.53
C THR A 106 6.41 -2.99 12.19
N LYS A 107 6.35 -3.00 13.53
CA LYS A 107 5.38 -2.24 14.31
C LYS A 107 6.05 -1.10 15.04
N GLY A 108 5.44 0.08 14.97
CA GLY A 108 5.88 1.28 15.66
C GLY A 108 6.76 2.20 14.81
N TRP A 109 6.66 3.49 15.11
CA TRP A 109 7.41 4.54 14.39
C TRP A 109 8.92 4.40 14.60
N GLU A 110 9.38 4.23 15.85
CA GLU A 110 10.81 4.08 16.16
C GLU A 110 11.44 2.84 15.50
N PRO A 111 10.85 1.63 15.59
CA PRO A 111 11.38 0.48 14.87
C PRO A 111 11.42 0.68 13.34
N THR A 112 10.42 1.37 12.76
CA THR A 112 10.41 1.69 11.35
C THR A 112 11.55 2.65 10.99
N LEU A 113 11.77 3.72 11.76
CA LEU A 113 12.90 4.62 11.58
C LEU A 113 14.25 3.87 11.67
N GLN A 114 14.43 2.99 12.66
CA GLN A 114 15.65 2.20 12.80
C GLN A 114 15.91 1.29 11.60
N ARG A 115 14.84 0.68 11.04
CA ARG A 115 14.94 -0.13 9.83
C ARG A 115 15.40 0.71 8.62
N TYR A 116 14.89 1.92 8.45
CA TYR A 116 15.34 2.85 7.41
C TYR A 116 16.79 3.29 7.62
N ARG A 117 17.21 3.64 8.85
CA ARG A 117 18.60 3.98 9.16
C ARG A 117 19.56 2.84 8.81
N GLN A 118 19.23 1.61 9.20
CA GLN A 118 20.05 0.44 8.87
C GLN A 118 20.16 0.20 7.37
N ARG A 119 19.06 0.43 6.62
CA ARG A 119 19.04 0.18 5.19
C ARG A 119 19.75 1.27 4.38
N TYR A 120 19.61 2.53 4.76
CA TYR A 120 19.97 3.68 3.91
C TYR A 120 21.00 4.63 4.50
N GLN A 121 21.35 4.55 5.79
CA GLN A 121 22.30 5.43 6.42
C GLN A 121 23.44 4.70 7.14
N SER A 122 23.44 3.36 7.20
CA SER A 122 24.51 2.61 7.86
C SER A 122 25.67 2.31 6.90
N GLN A 123 26.89 2.21 7.44
CA GLN A 123 28.08 1.74 6.72
C GLN A 123 28.41 2.55 5.45
N GLY A 124 28.21 3.87 5.47
CA GLY A 124 28.52 4.74 4.34
C GLY A 124 27.52 4.61 3.17
N LYS A 125 26.35 4.02 3.39
CA LYS A 125 25.28 3.99 2.39
C LYS A 125 24.69 5.38 2.21
N GLU A 126 24.27 5.67 0.98
CA GLU A 126 23.58 6.89 0.63
C GLU A 126 22.11 6.58 0.32
N MET A 127 21.23 7.55 0.60
CA MET A 127 19.79 7.36 0.46
C MET A 127 19.33 7.33 -1.00
N GLY A 128 20.10 7.89 -1.94
CA GLY A 128 19.69 8.06 -3.33
C GLY A 128 18.60 9.12 -3.50
N GLN A 129 18.10 9.27 -4.73
CA GLN A 129 17.01 10.20 -5.06
C GLN A 129 15.70 9.42 -5.18
N LEU A 130 14.68 9.85 -4.45
CA LEU A 130 13.34 9.22 -4.43
C LEU A 130 12.39 9.95 -5.37
N GLU A 131 11.63 9.18 -6.11
CA GLU A 131 10.49 9.62 -6.89
C GLU A 131 9.29 8.70 -6.64
N PHE A 132 8.08 9.27 -6.52
CA PHE A 132 6.83 8.52 -6.56
C PHE A 132 6.16 8.73 -7.91
N GLN A 133 5.71 7.64 -8.54
CA GLN A 133 5.04 7.65 -9.83
C GLN A 133 3.70 6.90 -9.73
N ASP A 134 2.82 7.08 -10.73
CA ASP A 134 1.53 6.41 -10.84
C ASP A 134 0.65 6.56 -9.59
N LEU A 135 0.72 7.73 -8.95
CA LEU A 135 -0.03 8.00 -7.73
C LEU A 135 -1.53 7.99 -7.98
N ASN A 136 -2.24 7.14 -7.25
CA ASN A 136 -3.69 7.18 -7.12
C ASN A 136 -4.06 7.44 -5.66
N ILE A 137 -4.81 8.52 -5.41
CA ILE A 137 -5.27 8.92 -4.08
C ILE A 137 -6.78 8.74 -4.01
N ASP A 138 -7.23 7.69 -3.33
CA ASP A 138 -8.65 7.47 -3.07
C ASP A 138 -9.04 8.03 -1.69
N ILE A 139 -9.84 9.10 -1.70
CA ILE A 139 -10.37 9.71 -0.47
C ILE A 139 -11.58 8.90 -0.02
N VAL A 140 -11.37 8.00 0.93
CA VAL A 140 -12.39 7.12 1.51
C VAL A 140 -13.36 7.91 2.42
N SER A 141 -12.83 8.93 3.11
CA SER A 141 -13.61 9.83 3.95
C SER A 141 -12.86 11.14 4.17
N ARG A 142 -13.51 12.13 4.82
CA ARG A 142 -12.85 13.40 5.20
C ARG A 142 -11.62 13.22 6.09
N LYS A 143 -11.40 12.03 6.64
CA LYS A 143 -10.31 11.73 7.60
C LYS A 143 -9.48 10.50 7.22
N ALA A 144 -9.75 9.86 6.09
CA ALA A 144 -9.03 8.67 5.65
C ALA A 144 -8.89 8.62 4.14
N ALA A 145 -7.74 8.18 3.67
CA ALA A 145 -7.45 7.91 2.26
C ALA A 145 -6.63 6.62 2.13
N VAL A 146 -6.76 5.99 0.97
CA VAL A 146 -5.85 4.95 0.47
C VAL A 146 -5.03 5.56 -0.65
N VAL A 147 -3.72 5.37 -0.60
CA VAL A 147 -2.81 5.81 -1.67
C VAL A 147 -2.10 4.59 -2.22
N THR A 148 -2.13 4.44 -3.53
CA THR A 148 -1.31 3.47 -4.25
C THR A 148 -0.38 4.18 -5.22
N GLY A 149 0.74 3.55 -5.53
CA GLY A 149 1.71 4.09 -6.48
C GLY A 149 2.95 3.23 -6.56
N SER A 150 3.94 3.73 -7.30
CA SER A 150 5.27 3.15 -7.39
C SER A 150 6.31 4.09 -6.76
N TRP A 151 7.33 3.50 -6.18
CA TRP A 151 8.51 4.20 -5.69
C TRP A 151 9.72 3.83 -6.55
N HIS A 152 10.54 4.81 -6.85
CA HIS A 152 11.79 4.66 -7.59
C HIS A 152 12.92 5.35 -6.84
N LEU A 153 14.06 4.68 -6.73
CA LEU A 153 15.27 5.26 -6.19
C LEU A 153 16.36 5.26 -7.27
N THR A 154 16.98 6.42 -7.49
CA THR A 154 18.20 6.53 -8.27
C THR A 154 19.36 6.56 -7.29
N MET A 155 20.14 5.48 -7.23
CA MET A 155 21.25 5.35 -6.30
C MET A 155 22.55 5.90 -6.88
N PRO A 156 23.51 6.37 -6.04
CA PRO A 156 24.80 6.89 -6.50
C PRO A 156 25.67 5.87 -7.24
N ASP A 157 25.48 4.58 -6.98
CA ASP A 157 26.16 3.47 -7.67
C ASP A 157 25.54 3.15 -9.05
N GLY A 158 24.53 3.90 -9.48
CA GLY A 158 23.80 3.71 -10.73
C GLY A 158 22.70 2.65 -10.67
N SER A 159 22.48 1.98 -9.55
CA SER A 159 21.34 1.07 -9.39
C SER A 159 20.03 1.86 -9.22
N ASN A 160 18.92 1.25 -9.69
CA ASN A 160 17.59 1.89 -9.70
C ASN A 160 16.54 0.95 -9.07
N PRO A 161 16.63 0.67 -7.75
CA PRO A 161 15.62 -0.13 -7.10
C PRO A 161 14.26 0.59 -7.13
N HIS A 162 13.21 -0.18 -7.36
CA HIS A 162 11.84 0.33 -7.47
C HIS A 162 10.84 -0.71 -6.96
N GLY A 163 9.58 -0.32 -6.87
CA GLY A 163 8.51 -1.22 -6.47
C GLY A 163 7.19 -0.49 -6.27
N LEU A 164 6.24 -1.19 -5.69
CA LEU A 164 4.89 -0.68 -5.46
C LEU A 164 4.64 -0.44 -3.98
N PHE A 165 3.69 0.46 -3.69
CA PHE A 165 3.22 0.65 -2.33
C PHE A 165 1.71 0.84 -2.25
N THR A 166 1.16 0.51 -1.09
CA THR A 166 -0.19 0.86 -0.66
C THR A 166 -0.11 1.47 0.73
N LEU A 167 -0.61 2.69 0.86
CA LEU A 167 -0.62 3.43 2.12
C LEU A 167 -2.06 3.62 2.61
N ILE A 168 -2.30 3.42 3.90
CA ILE A 168 -3.49 3.94 4.58
C ILE A 168 -3.08 5.22 5.29
N VAL A 169 -3.76 6.31 4.95
CA VAL A 169 -3.45 7.65 5.44
C VAL A 169 -4.64 8.18 6.23
N LYS A 170 -4.37 8.79 7.38
CA LYS A 170 -5.40 9.39 8.24
C LYS A 170 -5.10 10.86 8.52
N LYS A 171 -6.17 11.68 8.58
CA LYS A 171 -6.11 13.07 9.02
C LYS A 171 -6.03 13.11 10.53
N MET A 172 -4.99 13.72 11.06
CA MET A 172 -4.70 13.86 12.49
C MET A 172 -4.49 15.33 12.86
N PRO A 173 -4.45 15.68 14.15
CA PRO A 173 -3.91 16.97 14.57
C PRO A 173 -2.51 17.17 13.98
N GLY A 174 -2.30 18.27 13.26
CA GLY A 174 -1.01 18.53 12.58
C GLY A 174 -0.87 17.94 11.16
N GLY A 175 -1.92 17.37 10.55
CA GLY A 175 -1.94 17.01 9.12
C GLY A 175 -2.24 15.53 8.84
N TRP A 176 -2.04 15.15 7.60
CA TRP A 176 -2.20 13.76 7.16
C TRP A 176 -0.98 12.93 7.56
N ARG A 177 -1.22 11.67 7.95
CA ARG A 177 -0.16 10.74 8.38
C ARG A 177 -0.42 9.33 7.86
N ILE A 178 0.62 8.65 7.41
CA ILE A 178 0.60 7.24 7.05
C ILE A 178 0.49 6.44 8.34
N VAL A 179 -0.55 5.61 8.47
CA VAL A 179 -0.78 4.72 9.62
C VAL A 179 -0.46 3.28 9.29
N HIS A 180 -0.47 2.95 8.01
CA HIS A 180 -0.06 1.64 7.48
C HIS A 180 0.64 1.85 6.14
N ASP A 181 1.71 1.12 5.94
CA ASP A 181 2.48 1.07 4.70
C ASP A 181 2.72 -0.39 4.33
N HIS A 182 2.36 -0.78 3.13
CA HIS A 182 2.76 -2.05 2.53
C HIS A 182 3.55 -1.76 1.25
N THR A 183 4.83 -2.05 1.30
CA THR A 183 5.76 -1.78 0.20
C THR A 183 6.40 -3.08 -0.29
N SER A 184 6.35 -3.31 -1.59
CA SER A 184 7.10 -4.36 -2.30
C SER A 184 8.28 -3.76 -3.04
N ALA A 185 9.27 -4.59 -3.38
CA ALA A 185 10.33 -4.28 -4.32
C ALA A 185 10.17 -5.17 -5.56
N ALA A 186 10.46 -4.63 -6.73
CA ALA A 186 10.62 -5.44 -7.94
C ALA A 186 11.93 -6.25 -7.83
N GLU A 187 11.92 -7.47 -8.39
CA GLU A 187 13.09 -8.35 -8.48
C GLU A 187 13.98 -7.95 -9.67
#